data_981e33b0d55b58a118d7c8f38db86f01
#
_entry.id   981e33b0d55b58a118d7c8f38db86f01
#
_cell.length_a   1.000
_cell.length_b   1.000
_cell.length_c   1.000
_cell.angle_alpha   90.00
_cell.angle_beta   90.00
_cell.angle_gamma   90.00
#
_symmetry.space_group_name_H-M   'P 1'
#
loop_
_entity.id
_entity.type
_entity.pdbx_description
1 polymer ?
#
loop_
_entity_poly.entity_id
_entity_poly.type
_entity_poly.pdbx_seq_one_letter_code
_entity_poly.pdbx_strand_id
1 'polypeptide(L)'
;MIKKFGSYIRERRISAGLGQRELAKKIGIAASYLNDIEKNKRSAPKNEIIKKISTILKVDLELLNDLVGASKKTLPPDIIDYLEKNPKIISLIRSAKNNKLNDVEFDKIEETINKSKTKCL
;
A
#
# COMPACT_ATOMS: atom_id res chain seq x y z
N MET A 1 -2.37 7.96 14.21
CA MET A 1 -2.54 6.52 14.33
C MET A 1 -2.84 5.90 12.97
N ILE A 2 -2.09 4.90 12.58
CA ILE A 2 -2.27 4.27 11.27
C ILE A 2 -3.45 3.30 11.35
N LYS A 3 -4.43 3.45 10.46
CA LYS A 3 -5.56 2.53 10.40
C LYS A 3 -5.09 1.18 9.86
N LYS A 4 -5.72 0.12 10.32
CA LYS A 4 -5.46 -1.21 9.80
C LYS A 4 -6.12 -1.34 8.43
N PHE A 5 -5.50 -2.14 7.57
CA PHE A 5 -5.99 -2.38 6.22
C PHE A 5 -7.47 -2.78 6.18
N GLY A 6 -7.85 -3.79 6.97
CA GLY A 6 -9.22 -4.28 6.98
C GLY A 6 -10.24 -3.23 7.42
N SER A 7 -9.91 -2.46 8.47
CA SER A 7 -10.79 -1.41 8.97
C SER A 7 -10.97 -0.30 7.93
N TYR A 8 -9.92 0.04 7.21
CA TYR A 8 -9.97 1.04 6.14
C TYR A 8 -10.87 0.58 4.99
N ILE A 9 -10.71 -0.68 4.57
CA ILE A 9 -11.54 -1.26 3.50
C ILE A 9 -13.02 -1.23 3.89
N ARG A 10 -13.31 -1.61 5.13
CA ARG A 10 -14.69 -1.57 5.64
C ARG A 10 -15.29 -0.18 5.57
N GLU A 11 -14.55 0.83 6.05
CA GLU A 11 -15.01 2.22 6.00
C GLU A 11 -15.28 2.69 4.58
N ARG A 12 -14.36 2.40 3.68
CA ARG A 12 -14.51 2.83 2.28
C ARG A 12 -15.66 2.11 1.60
N ARG A 13 -15.88 0.85 1.93
CA ARG A 13 -17.01 0.08 1.43
C ARG A 13 -18.33 0.71 1.88
N ILE A 14 -18.45 0.98 3.16
CA ILE A 14 -19.65 1.58 3.72
C ILE A 14 -19.90 2.97 3.11
N SER A 15 -18.86 3.77 2.97
CA SER A 15 -18.95 5.10 2.35
C SER A 15 -19.39 5.02 0.90
N ALA A 16 -19.05 3.94 0.21
CA ALA A 16 -19.47 3.73 -1.18
C ALA A 16 -20.88 3.16 -1.31
N GLY A 17 -21.54 2.87 -0.19
CA GLY A 17 -22.89 2.31 -0.18
C GLY A 17 -22.96 0.85 -0.58
N LEU A 18 -21.85 0.11 -0.47
CA LEU A 18 -21.80 -1.29 -0.88
C LEU A 18 -21.97 -2.24 0.31
N GLY A 19 -22.78 -3.27 0.11
CA GLY A 19 -22.87 -4.37 1.08
C GLY A 19 -21.64 -5.27 0.95
N GLN A 20 -21.39 -6.05 2.00
CA GLN A 20 -20.24 -6.94 2.04
C GLN A 20 -20.30 -8.01 0.93
N ARG A 21 -21.47 -8.61 0.74
CA ARG A 21 -21.66 -9.60 -0.33
C ARG A 21 -21.50 -8.98 -1.71
N GLU A 22 -21.99 -7.78 -1.87
CA GLU A 22 -21.91 -7.05 -3.12
C GLU A 22 -20.46 -6.77 -3.50
N LEU A 23 -19.67 -6.28 -2.57
CA LEU A 23 -18.24 -6.02 -2.82
C LEU A 23 -17.49 -7.32 -3.08
N ALA A 24 -17.74 -8.37 -2.28
CA ALA A 24 -17.10 -9.66 -2.45
C ALA A 24 -17.36 -10.23 -3.86
N LYS A 25 -18.58 -10.10 -4.34
CA LYS A 25 -18.94 -10.55 -5.68
C LYS A 25 -18.18 -9.77 -6.76
N LYS A 26 -18.07 -8.47 -6.60
CA LYS A 26 -17.34 -7.62 -7.56
C LYS A 26 -15.85 -7.95 -7.60
N ILE A 27 -15.28 -8.31 -6.46
CA ILE A 27 -13.87 -8.69 -6.36
C ILE A 27 -13.63 -10.12 -6.84
N GLY A 28 -14.63 -10.99 -6.70
CA GLY A 28 -14.50 -12.41 -7.02
C GLY A 28 -14.01 -13.26 -5.85
N ILE A 29 -14.36 -12.88 -4.63
CA ILE A 29 -14.01 -13.65 -3.42
C ILE A 29 -15.29 -13.99 -2.63
N ALA A 30 -15.15 -14.93 -1.69
CA ALA A 30 -16.26 -15.29 -0.80
C ALA A 30 -16.54 -14.16 0.18
N ALA A 31 -17.82 -13.94 0.49
CA ALA A 31 -18.22 -12.91 1.45
C ALA A 31 -17.62 -13.17 2.83
N SER A 32 -17.50 -14.43 3.24
CA SER A 32 -16.87 -14.79 4.51
C SER A 32 -15.40 -14.40 4.57
N TYR A 33 -14.71 -14.54 3.45
CA TYR A 33 -13.31 -14.14 3.34
C TYR A 33 -13.17 -12.62 3.48
N LEU A 34 -14.02 -11.87 2.78
CA LEU A 34 -14.03 -10.41 2.90
C LEU A 34 -14.32 -9.97 4.33
N ASN A 35 -15.28 -10.62 4.98
CA ASN A 35 -15.60 -10.33 6.37
C ASN A 35 -14.39 -10.51 7.29
N ASP A 36 -13.64 -11.60 7.09
CA ASP A 36 -12.42 -11.85 7.88
C ASP A 36 -11.34 -10.82 7.61
N ILE A 37 -11.20 -10.37 6.36
CA ILE A 37 -10.26 -9.30 5.99
C ILE A 37 -10.64 -8.01 6.72
N GLU A 38 -11.93 -7.63 6.68
CA GLU A 38 -12.41 -6.39 7.30
C GLU A 38 -12.28 -6.41 8.82
N LYS A 39 -12.33 -7.58 9.42
CA LYS A 39 -12.13 -7.74 10.86
C LYS A 39 -10.67 -7.90 11.27
N ASN A 40 -9.77 -7.83 10.31
CA ASN A 40 -8.33 -8.01 10.51
C ASN A 40 -7.97 -9.39 11.08
N LYS A 41 -8.80 -10.40 10.77
CA LYS A 41 -8.56 -11.79 11.17
C LYS A 41 -7.70 -12.56 10.17
N ARG A 42 -7.55 -12.01 8.98
CA ARG A 42 -6.75 -12.61 7.90
C ARG A 42 -5.72 -11.63 7.40
N SER A 43 -4.63 -12.16 6.88
CA SER A 43 -3.64 -11.37 6.17
C SER A 43 -4.28 -10.69 4.97
N ALA A 44 -3.66 -9.60 4.51
CA ALA A 44 -4.11 -8.91 3.32
C ALA A 44 -4.11 -9.87 2.13
N PRO A 45 -5.08 -9.73 1.20
CA PRO A 45 -5.19 -10.61 0.05
C PRO A 45 -4.07 -10.38 -0.96
N LYS A 46 -4.06 -11.22 -2.00
CA LYS A 46 -3.08 -11.11 -3.09
C LYS A 46 -3.18 -9.75 -3.78
N ASN A 47 -2.08 -9.36 -4.42
CA ASN A 47 -1.97 -8.07 -5.10
C ASN A 47 -3.09 -7.84 -6.12
N GLU A 48 -3.50 -8.87 -6.85
CA GLU A 48 -4.59 -8.77 -7.82
C GLU A 48 -5.90 -8.34 -7.18
N ILE A 49 -6.19 -8.87 -5.99
CA ILE A 49 -7.39 -8.52 -5.24
C ILE A 49 -7.30 -7.09 -4.73
N ILE A 50 -6.13 -6.70 -4.24
CA ILE A 50 -5.90 -5.33 -3.77
C ILE A 50 -6.12 -4.32 -4.90
N LYS A 51 -5.66 -4.63 -6.11
CA LYS A 51 -5.87 -3.79 -7.29
C LYS A 51 -7.35 -3.66 -7.63
N LYS A 52 -8.10 -4.75 -7.54
CA LYS A 52 -9.55 -4.73 -7.77
C LYS A 52 -10.26 -3.87 -6.74
N ILE A 53 -9.88 -3.99 -5.46
CA ILE A 53 -10.44 -3.16 -4.39
C ILE A 53 -10.18 -1.69 -4.67
N SER A 54 -8.95 -1.35 -5.05
CA SER A 54 -8.57 0.01 -5.41
C SER A 54 -9.49 0.57 -6.51
N THR A 55 -9.70 -0.19 -7.56
CA THR A 55 -10.55 0.21 -8.68
C THR A 55 -12.02 0.37 -8.28
N ILE A 56 -12.55 -0.61 -7.56
CA ILE A 56 -13.98 -0.65 -7.21
C ILE A 56 -14.32 0.43 -6.18
N LEU A 57 -13.48 0.59 -5.15
CA LEU A 57 -13.72 1.57 -4.11
C LEU A 57 -13.15 2.95 -4.42
N LYS A 58 -12.46 3.08 -5.55
CA LYS A 58 -11.80 4.33 -5.98
C LYS A 58 -10.85 4.85 -4.91
N VAL A 59 -10.00 3.97 -4.42
CA VAL A 59 -9.00 4.26 -3.40
C VAL A 59 -7.62 4.18 -4.03
N ASP A 60 -6.71 5.05 -3.59
CA ASP A 60 -5.34 5.05 -4.09
C ASP A 60 -4.65 3.72 -3.79
N LEU A 61 -4.11 3.09 -4.84
CA LEU A 61 -3.44 1.80 -4.73
C LEU A 61 -2.19 1.88 -3.85
N GLU A 62 -1.43 2.98 -3.93
CA GLU A 62 -0.26 3.16 -3.09
C GLU A 62 -0.63 3.17 -1.62
N LEU A 63 -1.72 3.86 -1.28
CA LEU A 63 -2.21 3.89 0.09
C LEU A 63 -2.58 2.49 0.59
N LEU A 64 -3.26 1.70 -0.25
CA LEU A 64 -3.61 0.33 0.13
C LEU A 64 -2.36 -0.51 0.37
N ASN A 65 -1.36 -0.40 -0.50
CA ASN A 65 -0.10 -1.12 -0.34
C ASN A 65 0.63 -0.70 0.93
N ASP A 66 0.62 0.58 1.26
CA ASP A 66 1.24 1.08 2.50
C ASP A 66 0.55 0.49 3.74
N LEU A 67 -0.77 0.41 3.71
CA LEU A 67 -1.53 -0.20 4.81
C LEU A 67 -1.25 -1.68 4.94
N VAL A 68 -1.11 -2.40 3.83
CA VAL A 68 -0.73 -3.81 3.84
C VAL A 68 0.66 -3.98 4.46
N GLY A 69 1.62 -3.18 4.05
CA GLY A 69 2.97 -3.23 4.60
C GLY A 69 3.00 -2.97 6.09
N ALA A 70 2.29 -1.94 6.55
CA ALA A 70 2.20 -1.59 7.96
C ALA A 70 1.56 -2.71 8.77
N SER A 71 0.52 -3.35 8.21
CA SER A 71 -0.19 -4.46 8.85
C SER A 71 0.72 -5.67 9.08
N LYS A 72 1.60 -5.96 8.14
CA LYS A 72 2.55 -7.08 8.21
C LYS A 72 3.88 -6.70 8.85
N LYS A 73 4.03 -5.45 9.26
CA LYS A 73 5.30 -4.91 9.78
C LYS A 73 6.44 -5.11 8.76
N THR A 74 6.13 -4.84 7.50
CA THR A 74 7.09 -4.95 6.40
C THR A 74 6.86 -3.80 5.43
N LEU A 75 7.63 -3.77 4.35
CA LEU A 75 7.47 -2.76 3.32
C LEU A 75 6.24 -3.04 2.45
N PRO A 76 5.66 -2.00 1.82
CA PRO A 76 4.59 -2.21 0.85
C PRO A 76 5.02 -3.19 -0.24
N PRO A 77 4.11 -4.05 -0.71
CA PRO A 77 4.47 -5.08 -1.71
C PRO A 77 5.07 -4.53 -3.00
N ASP A 78 4.58 -3.40 -3.48
CA ASP A 78 5.12 -2.77 -4.69
C ASP A 78 6.56 -2.28 -4.48
N ILE A 79 6.88 -1.83 -3.28
CA ILE A 79 8.24 -1.39 -2.94
C ILE A 79 9.17 -2.60 -2.82
N ILE A 80 8.70 -3.69 -2.22
CA ILE A 80 9.50 -4.91 -2.14
C ILE A 80 9.88 -5.40 -3.53
N ASP A 81 8.92 -5.44 -4.45
CA ASP A 81 9.14 -5.85 -5.82
C ASP A 81 10.17 -4.94 -6.51
N TYR A 82 10.04 -3.64 -6.32
CA TYR A 82 10.97 -2.66 -6.88
C TYR A 82 12.39 -2.85 -6.34
N LEU A 83 12.54 -3.11 -5.05
CA LEU A 83 13.85 -3.35 -4.43
C LEU A 83 14.50 -4.62 -4.99
N GLU A 84 13.74 -5.67 -5.19
CA GLU A 84 14.26 -6.91 -5.76
C GLU A 84 14.82 -6.70 -7.17
N LYS A 85 14.16 -5.85 -7.96
CA LYS A 85 14.58 -5.54 -9.32
C LYS A 85 15.69 -4.48 -9.39
N ASN A 86 15.92 -3.74 -8.29
CA ASN A 86 16.86 -2.63 -8.24
C ASN A 86 17.71 -2.66 -6.96
N PRO A 87 18.60 -3.65 -6.83
CA PRO A 87 19.33 -3.85 -5.57
C PRO A 87 20.24 -2.67 -5.18
N LYS A 88 20.59 -1.80 -6.11
CA LYS A 88 21.40 -0.60 -5.80
C LYS A 88 20.71 0.32 -4.80
N ILE A 89 19.38 0.30 -4.76
CA ILE A 89 18.61 1.10 -3.80
C ILE A 89 18.88 0.68 -2.36
N ILE A 90 19.15 -0.60 -2.14
CA ILE A 90 19.46 -1.11 -0.79
C ILE A 90 20.70 -0.42 -0.24
N SER A 91 21.70 -0.24 -1.08
CA SER A 91 22.92 0.50 -0.70
C SER A 91 22.61 1.94 -0.32
N LEU A 92 21.73 2.59 -1.08
CA LEU A 92 21.30 3.96 -0.81
C LEU A 92 20.59 4.06 0.55
N ILE A 93 19.70 3.11 0.83
CA ILE A 93 18.98 3.06 2.10
C ILE A 93 19.95 2.85 3.27
N ARG A 94 20.94 1.96 3.11
CA ARG A 94 21.94 1.74 4.15
C ARG A 94 22.76 3.01 4.43
N SER A 95 23.12 3.74 3.39
CA SER A 95 23.84 5.02 3.54
C SER A 95 23.01 6.02 4.32
N ALA A 96 21.72 6.12 4.01
CA ALA A 96 20.80 7.01 4.72
C ALA A 96 20.72 6.64 6.20
N LYS A 97 20.60 5.34 6.48
CA LYS A 97 20.53 4.83 7.85
C LYS A 97 21.82 5.12 8.63
N ASN A 98 22.98 4.84 8.01
CA ASN A 98 24.28 4.99 8.67
C ASN A 98 24.59 6.46 8.97
N ASN A 99 24.12 7.36 8.13
CA ASN A 99 24.33 8.80 8.30
C ASN A 99 23.20 9.47 9.07
N LYS A 100 22.21 8.70 9.54
CA LYS A 100 21.10 9.19 10.38
C LYS A 100 20.42 10.42 9.79
N LEU A 101 20.01 10.32 8.54
CA LEU A 101 19.33 11.42 7.85
C LEU A 101 18.05 11.80 8.56
N ASN A 102 17.75 13.10 8.61
CA ASN A 102 16.50 13.60 9.18
C ASN A 102 15.47 13.89 8.08
N ASP A 103 14.27 14.28 8.49
CA ASP A 103 13.17 14.51 7.55
C ASP A 103 13.47 15.61 6.52
N VAL A 104 14.18 16.66 6.92
CA VAL A 104 14.55 17.75 6.02
C VAL A 104 15.47 17.22 4.91
N GLU A 105 16.42 16.37 5.29
CA GLU A 105 17.35 15.77 4.34
C GLU A 105 16.64 14.79 3.41
N PHE A 106 15.68 14.02 3.92
CA PHE A 106 14.86 13.13 3.08
C PHE A 106 14.03 13.94 2.07
N ASP A 107 13.46 15.06 2.50
CA ASP A 107 12.68 15.92 1.61
C ASP A 107 13.54 16.47 0.46
N LYS A 108 14.80 16.84 0.74
CA LYS A 108 15.71 17.31 -0.28
C LYS A 108 16.04 16.23 -1.30
N ILE A 109 16.23 14.99 -0.83
CA ILE A 109 16.50 13.85 -1.70
C ILE A 109 15.30 13.57 -2.59
N GLU A 110 14.11 13.56 -2.02
CA GLU A 110 12.87 13.34 -2.78
C GLU A 110 12.70 14.43 -3.85
N GLU A 111 12.94 15.67 -3.51
CA GLU A 111 12.90 16.77 -4.46
C GLU A 111 13.89 16.57 -5.61
N THR A 112 15.09 16.11 -5.31
CA THR A 112 16.11 15.82 -6.32
C THR A 112 15.64 14.73 -7.28
N ILE A 113 15.04 13.66 -6.76
CA ILE A 113 14.49 12.57 -7.56
C ILE A 113 13.43 13.09 -8.51
N ASN A 114 12.49 13.88 -8.00
CA ASN A 114 11.38 14.40 -8.79
C ASN A 114 11.85 15.37 -9.88
N LYS A 115 12.80 16.23 -9.56
CA LYS A 115 13.39 17.18 -10.53
C LYS A 115 14.15 16.46 -11.63
N SER A 116 14.83 15.37 -11.30
CA SER A 116 15.60 14.59 -12.27
C SER A 116 14.70 14.07 -13.39
N LYS A 117 13.51 13.56 -13.05
CA LYS A 117 12.56 13.07 -14.05
C LYS A 117 11.95 14.21 -14.86
N THR A 118 11.68 15.34 -14.23
CA THR A 118 11.12 16.51 -14.90
C THR A 118 12.07 17.05 -15.96
N LYS A 119 13.37 17.01 -15.70
CA LYS A 119 14.38 17.48 -16.65
C LYS A 119 14.52 16.62 -17.89
N CYS A 120 14.09 15.38 -17.83
CA CYS A 120 14.15 14.46 -18.96
C CYS A 120 13.03 14.67 -19.98
N LEU A 121 12.11 15.58 -19.69
CA LEU A 121 11.04 15.97 -20.59
C LEU A 121 11.47 17.19 -21.39
#